data_ccfc8ac520128e495ab1e62392a5259f
#
_entry.id   ccfc8ac520128e495ab1e62392a5259f
#
_cell.length_a   1.000
_cell.length_b   1.000
_cell.length_c   1.000
_cell.angle_alpha   90.00
_cell.angle_beta   90.00
_cell.angle_gamma   90.00
#
_symmetry.space_group_name_H-M   'P 1'
#
loop_
_entity.id
_entity.type
_entity.pdbx_description
1 polymer ?
#
loop_
_entity_poly.entity_id
_entity_poly.type
_entity_poly.pdbx_seq_one_letter_code
_entity_poly.pdbx_strand_id
1 'polypeptide(L)'
;MDKQWWKRIALFIAMLGVMFALQLVREMNAYDKGFTKLQLAKASQVSYVVDLGKEGGLKYFVQPNVYSAYLRLQPQTKNVKLTCRVEGLEMILSQGSKKGVWEKLGAQQVLQKQFGALPLSVELRVPRESVKQYHVGKGAIKLYEGEKLYATIAVEVVNSRYK
;
A
#
# COMPACT_ATOMS: atom_id res chain seq x y z
N MET A 1 47.95 -21.96 5.88
CA MET A 1 46.61 -21.49 6.25
C MET A 1 45.72 -22.72 6.39
N ASP A 2 45.15 -22.92 7.57
CA ASP A 2 44.57 -24.19 8.00
C ASP A 2 43.21 -24.45 7.32
N LYS A 3 43.01 -25.68 6.79
CA LYS A 3 41.73 -26.12 6.18
C LYS A 3 40.53 -25.92 7.11
N GLN A 4 40.75 -25.95 8.40
CA GLN A 4 39.71 -25.68 9.42
C GLN A 4 39.26 -24.24 9.46
N TRP A 5 40.16 -23.28 9.18
CA TRP A 5 39.85 -21.85 9.17
C TRP A 5 38.87 -21.51 8.02
N TRP A 6 39.12 -22.05 6.83
CA TRP A 6 38.23 -21.89 5.69
C TRP A 6 36.82 -22.48 5.90
N LYS A 7 36.73 -23.62 6.60
CA LYS A 7 35.42 -24.20 6.95
C LYS A 7 34.64 -23.31 7.91
N ARG A 8 35.34 -22.66 8.87
CA ARG A 8 34.67 -21.73 9.80
C ARG A 8 34.19 -20.47 9.11
N ILE A 9 34.98 -19.91 8.18
CA ILE A 9 34.53 -18.75 7.36
C ILE A 9 33.34 -19.11 6.48
N ALA A 10 33.38 -20.23 5.80
CA ALA A 10 32.28 -20.68 4.95
C ALA A 10 31.00 -20.88 5.78
N LEU A 11 31.10 -21.47 6.98
CA LEU A 11 29.97 -21.63 7.89
C LEU A 11 29.42 -20.27 8.35
N PHE A 12 30.29 -19.32 8.67
CA PHE A 12 29.88 -17.96 9.08
C PHE A 12 29.16 -17.21 7.97
N ILE A 13 29.67 -17.29 6.74
CA ILE A 13 29.02 -16.68 5.55
C ILE A 13 27.66 -17.33 5.29
N ALA A 14 27.57 -18.65 5.41
CA ALA A 14 26.29 -19.37 5.25
C ALA A 14 25.27 -18.95 6.32
N MET A 15 25.68 -18.82 7.58
CA MET A 15 24.81 -18.32 8.66
C MET A 15 24.34 -16.89 8.41
N LEU A 16 25.22 -15.98 7.97
CA LEU A 16 24.84 -14.62 7.61
C LEU A 16 23.83 -14.60 6.46
N GLY A 17 24.04 -15.44 5.45
CA GLY A 17 23.11 -15.58 4.32
C GLY A 17 21.72 -16.04 4.76
N VAL A 18 21.65 -17.03 5.65
CA VAL A 18 20.38 -17.52 6.21
C VAL A 18 19.70 -16.45 7.06
N MET A 19 20.43 -15.76 7.92
CA MET A 19 19.86 -14.66 8.73
C MET A 19 19.30 -13.54 7.84
N PHE A 20 20.03 -13.16 6.80
CA PHE A 20 19.58 -12.14 5.86
C PHE A 20 18.32 -12.58 5.09
N ALA A 21 18.28 -13.84 4.64
CA ALA A 21 17.09 -14.39 3.97
C ALA A 21 15.87 -14.43 4.90
N LEU A 22 16.04 -14.84 6.16
CA LEU A 22 14.97 -14.83 7.16
C LEU A 22 14.46 -13.42 7.45
N GLN A 23 15.36 -12.45 7.52
CA GLN A 23 15.00 -11.06 7.72
C GLN A 23 14.18 -10.52 6.53
N LEU A 24 14.60 -10.81 5.29
CA LEU A 24 13.85 -10.44 4.09
C LEU A 24 12.46 -11.05 4.05
N VAL A 25 12.32 -12.35 4.38
CA VAL A 25 11.02 -13.02 4.44
C VAL A 25 10.14 -12.39 5.52
N ARG A 26 10.71 -12.07 6.67
CA ARG A 26 9.99 -11.41 7.77
C ARG A 26 9.51 -10.01 7.36
N GLU A 27 10.35 -9.23 6.67
CA GLU A 27 9.99 -7.90 6.17
C GLU A 27 8.90 -7.98 5.10
N MET A 28 9.00 -8.94 4.15
CA MET A 28 7.97 -9.17 3.14
C MET A 28 6.63 -9.55 3.76
N ASN A 29 6.64 -10.44 4.74
CA ASN A 29 5.42 -10.86 5.45
C ASN A 29 4.81 -9.72 6.28
N ALA A 30 5.65 -8.88 6.89
CA ALA A 30 5.20 -7.70 7.61
C ALA A 30 4.61 -6.65 6.66
N TYR A 31 5.22 -6.45 5.49
CA TYR A 31 4.72 -5.59 4.44
C TYR A 31 3.34 -6.05 3.95
N ASP A 32 3.17 -7.34 3.67
CA ASP A 32 1.88 -7.90 3.25
C ASP A 32 0.78 -7.79 4.31
N LYS A 33 1.12 -7.92 5.59
CA LYS A 33 0.18 -7.74 6.70
C LYS A 33 -0.26 -6.29 6.90
N GLY A 34 0.54 -5.34 6.45
CA GLY A 34 0.25 -3.93 6.55
C GLY A 34 -0.80 -3.41 5.57
N PHE A 35 -1.18 -4.21 4.57
CA PHE A 35 -2.21 -3.82 3.61
C PHE A 35 -3.60 -4.20 4.07
N THR A 36 -4.51 -3.24 4.04
CA THR A 36 -5.95 -3.54 4.12
C THR A 36 -6.43 -4.01 2.75
N LYS A 37 -6.90 -5.25 2.67
CA LYS A 37 -7.37 -5.87 1.42
C LYS A 37 -8.84 -5.56 1.21
N LEU A 38 -9.17 -4.95 0.08
CA LEU A 38 -10.53 -4.65 -0.34
C LEU A 38 -10.87 -5.44 -1.59
N GLN A 39 -11.86 -6.32 -1.50
CA GLN A 39 -12.41 -7.01 -2.66
C GLN A 39 -13.55 -6.19 -3.24
N LEU A 40 -13.48 -5.92 -4.55
CA LEU A 40 -14.37 -5.03 -5.24
C LEU A 40 -15.22 -5.80 -6.27
N ALA A 41 -16.52 -5.80 -6.05
CA ALA A 41 -17.48 -6.26 -7.04
C ALA A 41 -17.89 -5.10 -7.98
N LYS A 42 -18.49 -5.43 -9.11
CA LYS A 42 -19.08 -4.44 -10.00
C LYS A 42 -20.21 -3.70 -9.29
N ALA A 43 -20.25 -2.38 -9.47
CA ALA A 43 -21.18 -1.45 -8.82
C ALA A 43 -21.05 -1.37 -7.28
N SER A 44 -19.93 -1.83 -6.72
CA SER A 44 -19.70 -1.74 -5.26
C SER A 44 -19.40 -0.30 -4.83
N GLN A 45 -19.94 0.05 -3.66
CA GLN A 45 -19.61 1.26 -2.94
C GLN A 45 -19.04 0.84 -1.58
N VAL A 46 -17.78 1.19 -1.32
CA VAL A 46 -17.07 0.81 -0.10
C VAL A 46 -16.70 2.08 0.64
N SER A 47 -16.92 2.10 1.95
CA SER A 47 -16.38 3.14 2.83
C SER A 47 -15.20 2.59 3.60
N TYR A 48 -14.10 3.32 3.60
CA TYR A 48 -12.86 2.96 4.29
C TYR A 48 -12.39 4.11 5.17
N VAL A 49 -12.28 3.84 6.47
CA VAL A 49 -11.81 4.82 7.46
C VAL A 49 -10.41 4.43 7.91
N VAL A 50 -9.47 5.35 7.75
CA VAL A 50 -8.09 5.24 8.25
C VAL A 50 -7.98 6.03 9.52
N ASP A 51 -7.69 5.37 10.65
CA ASP A 51 -7.44 6.03 11.92
C ASP A 51 -5.93 6.06 12.22
N LEU A 52 -5.31 7.19 11.98
CA LEU A 52 -3.88 7.40 12.22
C LEU A 52 -3.49 7.28 13.70
N GLY A 53 -4.47 7.38 14.61
CA GLY A 53 -4.26 7.21 16.04
C GLY A 53 -4.09 5.75 16.44
N LYS A 54 -4.73 4.83 15.74
CA LYS A 54 -4.71 3.37 16.01
C LYS A 54 -3.71 2.62 15.15
N GLU A 55 -3.70 2.93 13.87
CA GLU A 55 -2.77 2.34 12.91
C GLU A 55 -1.47 3.13 12.97
N GLY A 56 -0.68 2.91 14.00
CA GLY A 56 0.67 3.47 14.07
C GLY A 56 1.41 3.11 12.80
N GLY A 57 1.57 4.09 11.91
CA GLY A 57 1.98 3.95 10.52
C GLY A 57 3.02 2.88 10.30
N LEU A 58 2.84 2.07 9.30
CA LEU A 58 3.81 1.07 8.89
C LEU A 58 5.18 1.72 8.76
N LYS A 59 6.04 1.43 9.73
CA LYS A 59 7.36 2.03 9.90
C LYS A 59 8.36 1.68 8.78
N TYR A 60 7.94 0.95 7.74
CA TYR A 60 8.86 0.40 6.75
C TYR A 60 9.36 1.40 5.70
N PHE A 61 8.64 2.50 5.49
CA PHE A 61 9.12 3.61 4.67
C PHE A 61 8.77 4.92 5.35
N VAL A 62 9.47 5.21 6.44
CA VAL A 62 9.29 6.47 7.16
C VAL A 62 9.84 7.60 6.29
N GLN A 63 9.00 8.15 5.45
CA GLN A 63 9.24 9.51 5.00
C GLN A 63 9.03 10.41 6.21
N PRO A 64 10.00 11.23 6.58
CA PRO A 64 10.01 11.91 7.89
C PRO A 64 8.82 12.86 8.11
N ASN A 65 8.09 13.24 7.09
CA ASN A 65 7.02 14.24 7.17
C ASN A 65 5.66 13.77 6.64
N VAL A 66 5.46 12.45 6.50
CA VAL A 66 4.23 11.87 5.92
C VAL A 66 3.75 10.68 6.75
N TYR A 67 2.45 10.60 6.98
CA TYR A 67 1.79 9.37 7.42
C TYR A 67 1.28 8.62 6.19
N SER A 68 1.50 7.32 6.16
CA SER A 68 1.05 6.45 5.07
C SER A 68 0.12 5.37 5.57
N ALA A 69 -0.94 5.10 4.80
CA ALA A 69 -1.79 3.94 4.97
C ALA A 69 -1.87 3.17 3.64
N TYR A 70 -1.96 1.85 3.72
CA TYR A 70 -1.83 0.99 2.55
C TYR A 70 -3.10 0.18 2.30
N LEU A 71 -3.61 0.28 1.08
CA LEU A 71 -4.75 -0.48 0.59
C LEU A 71 -4.31 -1.41 -0.52
N ARG A 72 -4.92 -2.59 -0.59
CA ARG A 72 -4.78 -3.51 -1.71
C ARG A 72 -6.14 -3.79 -2.32
N LEU A 73 -6.35 -3.28 -3.52
CA LEU A 73 -7.61 -3.40 -4.25
C LEU A 73 -7.55 -4.65 -5.13
N GLN A 74 -8.53 -5.53 -4.96
CA GLN A 74 -8.67 -6.76 -5.73
C GLN A 74 -10.05 -6.80 -6.38
N PRO A 75 -10.15 -6.70 -7.71
CA PRO A 75 -11.42 -6.92 -8.38
C PRO A 75 -11.80 -8.41 -8.30
N GLN A 76 -13.07 -8.69 -8.08
CA GLN A 76 -13.58 -10.06 -8.08
C GLN A 76 -13.51 -10.69 -9.48
N THR A 77 -13.70 -9.89 -10.51
CA THR A 77 -13.60 -10.33 -11.91
C THR A 77 -12.15 -10.28 -12.38
N LYS A 78 -11.63 -11.38 -12.89
CA LYS A 78 -10.29 -11.45 -13.47
C LYS A 78 -10.24 -10.77 -14.83
N ASN A 79 -9.05 -10.23 -15.19
CA ASN A 79 -8.75 -9.65 -16.51
C ASN A 79 -9.61 -8.45 -16.92
N VAL A 80 -10.13 -7.69 -15.97
CA VAL A 80 -10.86 -6.46 -16.25
C VAL A 80 -9.87 -5.31 -16.43
N LYS A 81 -10.05 -4.52 -17.46
CA LYS A 81 -9.31 -3.27 -17.66
C LYS A 81 -10.01 -2.16 -16.92
N LEU A 82 -9.43 -1.67 -15.86
CA LEU A 82 -9.99 -0.59 -15.07
C LEU A 82 -9.11 0.66 -15.16
N THR A 83 -9.78 1.81 -15.22
CA THR A 83 -9.18 3.12 -15.06
C THR A 83 -9.40 3.57 -13.62
N CYS A 84 -8.36 4.00 -12.94
CA CYS A 84 -8.43 4.49 -11.58
C CYS A 84 -8.38 6.02 -11.56
N ARG A 85 -9.35 6.65 -10.92
CA ARG A 85 -9.38 8.09 -10.63
C ARG A 85 -9.36 8.30 -9.13
N VAL A 86 -8.48 9.18 -8.68
CA VAL A 86 -8.30 9.52 -7.28
C VAL A 86 -8.70 10.99 -7.07
N GLU A 87 -9.44 11.24 -6.00
CA GLU A 87 -9.93 12.58 -5.64
C GLU A 87 -9.65 12.87 -4.16
N GLY A 88 -9.30 14.10 -3.84
CA GLY A 88 -9.26 14.67 -2.48
C GLY A 88 -8.02 14.36 -1.64
N LEU A 89 -7.35 13.24 -1.83
CA LEU A 89 -6.16 12.83 -1.07
C LEU A 89 -4.98 12.51 -2.01
N GLU A 90 -3.76 12.73 -1.52
CA GLU A 90 -2.56 12.27 -2.22
C GLU A 90 -2.46 10.75 -2.14
N MET A 91 -2.33 10.09 -3.28
CA MET A 91 -2.20 8.64 -3.38
C MET A 91 -1.11 8.25 -4.34
N ILE A 92 -0.40 7.17 -4.01
CA ILE A 92 0.54 6.52 -4.91
C ILE A 92 -0.01 5.15 -5.28
N LEU A 93 -0.03 4.86 -6.57
CA LEU A 93 -0.51 3.59 -7.08
C LEU A 93 0.65 2.72 -7.56
N SER A 94 0.60 1.44 -7.22
CA SER A 94 1.55 0.44 -7.69
C SER A 94 0.83 -0.85 -8.05
N GLN A 95 1.27 -1.50 -9.11
CA GLN A 95 0.74 -2.78 -9.55
C GLN A 95 1.80 -3.87 -9.36
N GLY A 96 1.41 -4.96 -8.68
CA GLY A 96 2.27 -6.11 -8.44
C GLY A 96 2.98 -6.08 -7.08
N SER A 97 3.57 -7.22 -6.73
CA SER A 97 4.29 -7.44 -5.47
C SER A 97 5.77 -7.05 -5.53
N LYS A 98 6.31 -6.85 -6.72
CA LYS A 98 7.69 -6.39 -6.90
C LYS A 98 7.72 -4.90 -6.66
N LYS A 99 8.83 -4.40 -6.08
CA LYS A 99 9.19 -2.97 -5.99
C LYS A 99 8.92 -2.29 -7.35
N GLY A 100 7.64 -2.13 -7.65
CA GLY A 100 7.18 -1.48 -8.85
C GLY A 100 7.44 0.01 -8.73
N VAL A 101 7.58 0.66 -9.85
CA VAL A 101 7.61 2.11 -9.91
C VAL A 101 6.28 2.59 -9.34
N TRP A 102 6.33 3.19 -8.15
CA TRP A 102 5.18 3.86 -7.56
C TRP A 102 4.90 5.12 -8.37
N GLU A 103 3.75 5.18 -9.00
CA GLU A 103 3.30 6.38 -9.69
C GLU A 103 2.53 7.26 -8.70
N LYS A 104 3.03 8.46 -8.48
CA LYS A 104 2.35 9.45 -7.66
C LYS A 104 1.18 10.01 -8.46
N LEU A 105 -0.05 9.83 -7.95
CA LEU A 105 -1.23 10.47 -8.47
C LEU A 105 -1.62 11.60 -7.53
N GLY A 106 -1.61 12.83 -8.03
CA GLY A 106 -2.25 13.95 -7.37
C GLY A 106 -3.77 13.85 -7.45
N ALA A 107 -4.47 14.72 -6.73
CA ALA A 107 -5.91 14.87 -6.86
C ALA A 107 -6.30 15.04 -8.34
N GLN A 108 -7.27 14.27 -8.81
CA GLN A 108 -7.80 14.27 -10.18
C GLN A 108 -6.90 13.63 -11.27
N GLN A 109 -5.80 12.99 -10.95
CA GLN A 109 -5.07 12.21 -11.94
C GLN A 109 -5.77 10.88 -12.25
N VAL A 110 -5.67 10.47 -13.51
CA VAL A 110 -6.28 9.22 -13.99
C VAL A 110 -5.17 8.26 -14.37
N LEU A 111 -5.19 7.07 -13.77
CA LEU A 111 -4.28 6.00 -14.13
C LEU A 111 -5.04 4.92 -14.90
N GLN A 112 -4.61 4.66 -16.13
CA GLN A 112 -5.12 3.54 -16.93
C GLN A 112 -4.21 2.33 -16.75
N LYS A 113 -4.62 1.37 -15.91
CA LYS A 113 -3.91 0.09 -15.75
C LYS A 113 -4.88 -1.08 -15.78
N GLN A 114 -4.39 -2.19 -16.30
CA GLN A 114 -5.12 -3.44 -16.32
C GLN A 114 -4.94 -4.15 -14.98
N PHE A 115 -6.04 -4.44 -14.32
CA PHE A 115 -6.06 -5.32 -13.16
C PHE A 115 -6.21 -6.76 -13.66
N GLY A 116 -5.15 -7.52 -13.57
CA GLY A 116 -5.16 -8.95 -13.87
C GLY A 116 -5.13 -9.79 -12.59
N ALA A 117 -4.26 -10.77 -12.59
CA ALA A 117 -3.99 -11.59 -11.41
C ALA A 117 -3.34 -10.82 -10.24
N LEU A 118 -2.76 -9.66 -10.52
CA LEU A 118 -2.03 -8.85 -9.54
C LEU A 118 -2.94 -7.75 -8.98
N PRO A 119 -3.01 -7.61 -7.63
CA PRO A 119 -3.78 -6.54 -7.01
C PRO A 119 -3.14 -5.16 -7.28
N LEU A 120 -3.97 -4.11 -7.26
CA LEU A 120 -3.51 -2.74 -7.21
C LEU A 120 -3.23 -2.36 -5.76
N SER A 121 -2.03 -1.90 -5.49
CA SER A 121 -1.63 -1.36 -4.20
C SER A 121 -1.74 0.16 -4.21
N VAL A 122 -2.37 0.71 -3.19
CA VAL A 122 -2.57 2.14 -3.01
C VAL A 122 -1.93 2.56 -1.69
N GLU A 123 -1.04 3.53 -1.74
CA GLU A 123 -0.52 4.22 -0.57
C GLU A 123 -1.23 5.57 -0.45
N LEU A 124 -1.98 5.74 0.62
CA LEU A 124 -2.55 7.02 1.02
C LEU A 124 -1.50 7.81 1.77
N ARG A 125 -1.29 9.06 1.40
CA ARG A 125 -0.30 9.95 2.02
C ARG A 125 -0.96 11.15 2.65
N VAL A 126 -0.61 11.41 3.90
CA VAL A 126 -1.10 12.56 4.64
C VAL A 126 0.09 13.30 5.26
N PRO A 127 0.28 14.61 4.99
CA PRO A 127 1.33 15.39 5.61
C PRO A 127 1.18 15.41 7.13
N ARG A 128 2.28 15.29 7.87
CA ARG A 128 2.27 15.28 9.35
C ARG A 128 1.68 16.55 9.96
N GLU A 129 1.82 17.66 9.29
CA GLU A 129 1.26 18.94 9.71
C GLU A 129 -0.27 18.97 9.70
N SER A 130 -0.90 18.15 8.80
CA SER A 130 -2.36 18.07 8.65
C SER A 130 -3.03 17.21 9.72
N VAL A 131 -2.28 16.43 10.50
CA VAL A 131 -2.85 15.39 11.37
C VAL A 131 -3.14 15.85 12.80
N LYS A 132 -2.98 17.13 13.12
CA LYS A 132 -3.22 17.69 14.46
C LYS A 132 -4.70 17.99 14.72
N GLN A 133 -5.60 17.25 14.12
CA GLN A 133 -7.07 17.38 14.28
C GLN A 133 -7.73 16.02 14.06
N TYR A 134 -8.96 15.85 14.58
CA TYR A 134 -9.68 14.58 14.46
C TYR A 134 -9.99 14.23 13.00
N HIS A 135 -10.64 15.13 12.26
CA HIS A 135 -10.89 14.97 10.83
C HIS A 135 -9.69 15.49 10.03
N VAL A 136 -8.95 14.57 9.43
CA VAL A 136 -7.72 14.90 8.70
C VAL A 136 -7.98 15.14 7.22
N GLY A 137 -8.82 14.32 6.61
CA GLY A 137 -9.16 14.47 5.19
C GLY A 137 -10.15 13.45 4.69
N LYS A 138 -10.74 13.76 3.53
CA LYS A 138 -11.65 12.88 2.80
C LYS A 138 -11.22 12.79 1.35
N GLY A 139 -11.40 11.63 0.76
CA GLY A 139 -11.12 11.39 -0.64
C GLY A 139 -11.93 10.23 -1.18
N ALA A 140 -11.74 9.95 -2.46
CA ALA A 140 -12.37 8.81 -3.11
C ALA A 140 -11.43 8.19 -4.14
N ILE A 141 -11.55 6.87 -4.28
CA ILE A 141 -10.96 6.10 -5.38
C ILE A 141 -12.12 5.61 -6.22
N LYS A 142 -12.17 6.02 -7.48
CA LYS A 142 -13.18 5.60 -8.44
C LYS A 142 -12.54 4.73 -9.51
N LEU A 143 -13.11 3.57 -9.74
CA LEU A 143 -12.68 2.63 -10.76
C LEU A 143 -13.71 2.59 -11.89
N TYR A 144 -13.25 2.66 -13.13
CA TYR A 144 -14.08 2.67 -14.33
C TYR A 144 -13.70 1.54 -15.26
N GLU A 145 -14.71 0.85 -15.79
CA GLU A 145 -14.59 -0.06 -16.93
C GLU A 145 -15.04 0.68 -18.20
N GLY A 146 -14.07 1.18 -18.97
CA GLY A 146 -14.36 2.17 -20.01
C GLY A 146 -14.92 3.46 -19.39
N GLU A 147 -16.14 3.83 -19.78
CA GLU A 147 -16.83 5.02 -19.24
C GLU A 147 -17.76 4.69 -18.06
N LYS A 148 -17.98 3.41 -17.78
CA LYS A 148 -18.90 2.98 -16.71
C LYS A 148 -18.18 2.89 -15.38
N LEU A 149 -18.79 3.46 -14.34
CA LEU A 149 -18.29 3.33 -12.98
C LEU A 149 -18.38 1.86 -12.55
N TYR A 150 -17.22 1.29 -12.24
CA TYR A 150 -17.09 -0.08 -11.75
C TYR A 150 -17.25 -0.17 -10.23
N ALA A 151 -16.53 0.68 -9.49
CA ALA A 151 -16.58 0.70 -8.03
C ALA A 151 -16.14 2.08 -7.50
N THR A 152 -16.63 2.43 -6.32
CA THR A 152 -16.21 3.62 -5.58
C THR A 152 -15.76 3.22 -4.18
N ILE A 153 -14.61 3.72 -3.77
CA ILE A 153 -14.11 3.61 -2.40
C ILE A 153 -14.05 5.02 -1.83
N ALA A 154 -14.96 5.32 -0.90
CA ALA A 154 -14.91 6.56 -0.13
C ALA A 154 -13.88 6.38 0.99
N VAL A 155 -12.91 7.28 1.07
CA VAL A 155 -11.83 7.23 2.07
C VAL A 155 -11.98 8.40 3.01
N GLU A 156 -11.99 8.12 4.31
CA GLU A 156 -11.92 9.12 5.36
C GLU A 156 -10.69 8.87 6.21
N VAL A 157 -9.89 9.90 6.45
CA VAL A 157 -8.73 9.84 7.34
C VAL A 157 -9.05 10.60 8.62
N VAL A 158 -8.94 9.92 9.74
CA VAL A 158 -9.15 10.48 11.08
C VAL A 158 -7.93 10.24 11.95
N ASN A 159 -7.81 11.00 13.02
CA ASN A 159 -6.80 10.78 14.04
C ASN A 159 -7.46 10.78 15.43
N SER A 160 -7.73 9.61 15.96
CA SER A 160 -8.42 9.43 17.25
C SER A 160 -7.67 9.98 18.46
N ARG A 161 -6.39 10.35 18.31
CA ARG A 161 -5.62 11.04 19.38
C ARG A 161 -6.07 12.47 19.62
N TYR A 162 -6.82 13.05 18.69
CA TYR A 162 -7.31 14.44 18.75
C TYR A 162 -8.85 14.51 18.78
N LYS A 163 -9.48 13.42 19.25
CA LYS A 163 -10.93 13.33 19.42
C LYS A 163 -11.40 14.07 20.68
#